data_be8f94aebf3bde9bc14df37370d9f6f0
#
_entry.id   be8f94aebf3bde9bc14df37370d9f6f0
#
_cell.length_a   1.000
_cell.length_b   1.000
_cell.length_c   1.000
_cell.angle_alpha   90.00
_cell.angle_beta   90.00
_cell.angle_gamma   90.00
#
_symmetry.space_group_name_H-M   'P 1'
#
loop_
_entity.id
_entity.type
_entity.pdbx_description
1 polymer ?
#
loop_
_entity_poly.entity_id
_entity_poly.type
_entity_poly.pdbx_seq_one_letter_code
_entity_poly.pdbx_strand_id
1 'polypeptide(L)'
;MPDAESDIPTKIIAMPGACASAPHDMLADSQIGALLAAGSTEPGSASQLPPVSPEELQAKFPEYKIGGILGRGGMSTVHRVRDEALGREVAFKVLRAGLMSEAIALGKFVNEARITAQLDHPNIPAVYALEPDREGLSVFTMKLLEGRTLENVTDDYERDGRDGIPAAIEILLRICDAVAFAHSKEVLHLDLKPSNVIVAAFGQIYLVDWGIAQRKAELPKGPGGARTVEGTPAYMAPEQAKAEHWKLDERTDIFALGGLLYRILCGRAPHSAPTSEQTLTLAANAEVMPADVVAAEKGRTLPRRLVSICMKAMASDPENRYQSVQDFQQDLEQFARGVAQLPQRTFKAGEDIITEGGPGDAAYVIISGNCVATRLVNGQPHGLRVLKPGDMFGEAAVFTGKPRSATVCAVTDTVVGVVEKAALREEMERTTFMSLAIRTVTSTFLDLDRQLAREHQQSQAVELALRHVALHGERGRMPWKPLLAMLAERTGASEADLVSWVLGTEGVLIEGEVLVVLS
;
A
#
# COMPACT_ATOMS: atom_id res chain seq x y z
N MET A 1 -7.12 -55.25 -25.12
CA MET A 1 -8.03 -54.86 -26.21
C MET A 1 -8.52 -53.47 -25.89
N PRO A 2 -8.41 -52.55 -26.85
CA PRO A 2 -7.48 -51.42 -26.69
C PRO A 2 -8.21 -50.08 -26.50
N ASP A 3 -7.42 -49.21 -25.98
CA ASP A 3 -7.35 -47.76 -26.00
C ASP A 3 -8.12 -47.05 -27.14
N ALA A 4 -8.81 -45.98 -26.80
CA ALA A 4 -9.22 -44.94 -27.72
C ALA A 4 -8.96 -43.58 -27.08
N GLU A 5 -7.77 -43.05 -27.33
CA GLU A 5 -7.47 -41.63 -27.29
C GLU A 5 -8.36 -40.91 -28.33
N SER A 6 -9.08 -39.88 -27.94
CA SER A 6 -9.75 -38.98 -28.87
C SER A 6 -9.08 -37.62 -28.84
N ASP A 7 -8.23 -37.40 -29.82
CA ASP A 7 -7.71 -36.12 -30.26
C ASP A 7 -8.85 -35.14 -30.55
N ILE A 8 -8.85 -33.98 -29.89
CA ILE A 8 -9.65 -32.80 -30.26
C ILE A 8 -8.71 -31.84 -31.00
N PRO A 9 -8.92 -31.62 -32.31
CA PRO A 9 -8.10 -30.67 -33.04
C PRO A 9 -8.50 -29.24 -32.71
N THR A 10 -7.58 -28.44 -32.22
CA THR A 10 -7.68 -26.99 -32.08
C THR A 10 -7.75 -26.34 -33.47
N LYS A 11 -8.94 -26.02 -33.94
CA LYS A 11 -9.13 -25.20 -35.14
C LYS A 11 -8.92 -23.73 -34.78
N ILE A 12 -7.79 -23.18 -35.19
CA ILE A 12 -7.57 -21.73 -35.28
C ILE A 12 -8.43 -21.23 -36.44
N ILE A 13 -9.51 -20.50 -36.13
CA ILE A 13 -10.30 -19.80 -37.15
C ILE A 13 -9.57 -18.51 -37.45
N ALA A 14 -8.95 -18.45 -38.62
CA ALA A 14 -8.44 -17.21 -39.19
C ALA A 14 -9.59 -16.29 -39.53
N MET A 15 -9.63 -15.10 -38.97
CA MET A 15 -10.56 -14.04 -39.37
C MET A 15 -10.18 -13.49 -40.73
N PRO A 16 -11.15 -13.25 -41.65
CA PRO A 16 -10.85 -12.69 -42.95
C PRO A 16 -10.66 -11.17 -42.87
N GLY A 17 -9.64 -10.72 -43.62
CA GLY A 17 -9.53 -9.46 -44.31
C GLY A 17 -9.78 -8.17 -43.56
N ALA A 18 -8.68 -7.45 -43.29
CA ALA A 18 -8.68 -6.06 -42.95
C ALA A 18 -9.52 -5.23 -43.93
N CYS A 19 -10.59 -4.64 -43.41
CA CYS A 19 -11.24 -3.53 -44.08
C CYS A 19 -10.31 -2.31 -43.87
N ALA A 20 -9.82 -1.74 -44.95
CA ALA A 20 -9.03 -0.51 -44.92
C ALA A 20 -9.91 0.61 -44.37
N SER A 21 -9.74 0.95 -43.10
CA SER A 21 -10.28 2.16 -42.50
C SER A 21 -9.56 3.36 -43.10
N ALA A 22 -10.30 4.30 -43.66
CA ALA A 22 -9.82 5.62 -44.01
C ALA A 22 -9.12 6.27 -42.82
N PRO A 23 -8.09 7.08 -43.02
CA PRO A 23 -7.44 7.77 -41.90
C PRO A 23 -8.44 8.76 -41.33
N HIS A 24 -8.96 8.46 -40.13
CA HIS A 24 -9.55 9.50 -39.27
C HIS A 24 -8.46 10.51 -38.98
N ASP A 25 -8.72 11.77 -39.36
CA ASP A 25 -7.94 12.93 -38.93
C ASP A 25 -8.01 13.05 -37.39
N MET A 26 -7.21 12.23 -36.71
CA MET A 26 -6.92 12.42 -35.30
C MET A 26 -5.98 13.61 -35.21
N LEU A 27 -6.40 14.66 -34.51
CA LEU A 27 -5.52 15.77 -34.16
C LEU A 27 -4.19 15.19 -33.66
N ALA A 28 -3.08 15.60 -34.29
CA ALA A 28 -1.77 15.16 -33.90
C ALA A 28 -1.51 15.57 -32.44
N ASP A 29 -0.74 14.77 -31.68
CA ASP A 29 -0.43 15.05 -30.27
C ASP A 29 0.12 16.47 -30.03
N SER A 30 0.86 17.02 -31.02
CA SER A 30 1.33 18.41 -31.04
C SER A 30 0.21 19.45 -31.11
N GLN A 31 -0.92 19.13 -31.73
CA GLN A 31 -2.08 20.03 -31.81
C GLN A 31 -2.89 20.03 -30.52
N ILE A 32 -3.00 18.86 -29.86
CA ILE A 32 -3.64 18.73 -28.54
C ILE A 32 -2.81 19.50 -27.49
N GLY A 33 -1.49 19.35 -27.50
CA GLY A 33 -0.59 20.11 -26.62
C GLY A 33 -0.69 21.62 -26.80
N ALA A 34 -0.79 22.09 -28.05
CA ALA A 34 -0.99 23.52 -28.37
C ALA A 34 -2.38 24.03 -27.92
N LEU A 35 -3.41 23.18 -28.01
CA LEU A 35 -4.78 23.50 -27.55
C LEU A 35 -4.87 23.56 -26.02
N LEU A 36 -4.13 22.70 -25.30
CA LEU A 36 -4.06 22.72 -23.83
C LEU A 36 -3.30 23.95 -23.29
N ALA A 37 -2.39 24.52 -24.10
CA ALA A 37 -1.58 25.69 -23.73
C ALA A 37 -2.26 27.05 -23.97
N ALA A 38 -3.35 27.09 -24.72
CA ALA A 38 -3.99 28.33 -25.14
C ALA A 38 -5.29 28.64 -24.36
N GLY A 39 -5.15 29.25 -23.19
CA GLY A 39 -6.16 30.16 -22.66
C GLY A 39 -7.23 29.63 -21.71
N SER A 40 -7.37 30.39 -20.68
CA SER A 40 -8.36 30.32 -19.60
C SER A 40 -9.72 30.90 -20.04
N THR A 41 -10.77 30.08 -19.99
CA THR A 41 -12.12 30.58 -19.77
C THR A 41 -12.39 30.58 -18.26
N GLU A 42 -12.97 31.62 -17.73
CA GLU A 42 -13.34 31.74 -16.32
C GLU A 42 -14.22 30.58 -15.88
N PRO A 43 -13.94 29.91 -14.72
CA PRO A 43 -14.69 28.75 -14.27
C PRO A 43 -16.17 29.01 -13.96
N GLY A 44 -16.59 30.29 -13.97
CA GLY A 44 -17.98 30.70 -13.66
C GLY A 44 -19.00 30.50 -14.80
N SER A 45 -18.59 30.48 -16.08
CA SER A 45 -19.54 30.40 -17.20
C SER A 45 -19.89 28.96 -17.60
N ALA A 46 -18.95 28.03 -17.49
CA ALA A 46 -19.14 26.64 -17.89
C ALA A 46 -20.16 25.87 -17.02
N SER A 47 -20.31 26.22 -15.74
CA SER A 47 -21.25 25.55 -14.83
C SER A 47 -22.73 25.85 -15.16
N GLN A 48 -23.01 26.91 -15.92
CA GLN A 48 -24.37 27.33 -16.30
C GLN A 48 -24.88 26.67 -17.59
N LEU A 49 -24.02 26.00 -18.37
CA LEU A 49 -24.43 25.34 -19.61
C LEU A 49 -25.33 24.14 -19.32
N PRO A 50 -26.43 23.93 -20.11
CA PRO A 50 -27.29 22.78 -19.90
C PRO A 50 -26.54 21.47 -20.19
N PRO A 51 -26.86 20.38 -19.45
CA PRO A 51 -26.38 19.06 -19.80
C PRO A 51 -27.00 18.59 -21.12
N VAL A 52 -26.32 17.69 -21.81
CA VAL A 52 -26.92 16.96 -22.93
C VAL A 52 -28.07 16.10 -22.37
N SER A 53 -29.24 16.13 -23.05
CA SER A 53 -30.40 15.40 -22.57
C SER A 53 -30.25 13.88 -22.77
N PRO A 54 -30.88 13.04 -21.91
CA PRO A 54 -30.89 11.59 -22.12
C PRO A 54 -31.50 11.21 -23.48
N GLU A 55 -32.50 11.93 -23.95
CA GLU A 55 -33.16 11.70 -25.23
C GLU A 55 -32.22 11.96 -26.41
N GLU A 56 -31.44 13.03 -26.35
CA GLU A 56 -30.44 13.35 -27.36
C GLU A 56 -29.32 12.31 -27.38
N LEU A 57 -28.85 11.86 -26.20
CA LEU A 57 -27.87 10.78 -26.10
C LEU A 57 -28.43 9.47 -26.67
N GLN A 58 -29.68 9.12 -26.32
CA GLN A 58 -30.32 7.89 -26.82
C GLN A 58 -30.47 7.89 -28.36
N ALA A 59 -30.77 9.02 -28.96
CA ALA A 59 -30.87 9.15 -30.42
C ALA A 59 -29.52 8.93 -31.11
N LYS A 60 -28.42 9.40 -30.50
CA LYS A 60 -27.08 9.33 -31.09
C LYS A 60 -26.34 8.03 -30.78
N PHE A 61 -26.67 7.36 -29.66
CA PHE A 61 -26.06 6.11 -29.21
C PHE A 61 -27.14 5.01 -28.99
N PRO A 62 -27.79 4.54 -30.07
CA PRO A 62 -28.90 3.58 -29.96
C PRO A 62 -28.49 2.20 -29.43
N GLU A 63 -27.20 1.84 -29.51
CA GLU A 63 -26.64 0.60 -28.99
C GLU A 63 -26.57 0.56 -27.46
N TYR A 64 -26.77 1.72 -26.81
CA TYR A 64 -26.82 1.85 -25.37
C TYR A 64 -28.22 2.24 -24.92
N LYS A 65 -28.64 1.76 -23.75
CA LYS A 65 -29.85 2.26 -23.10
C LYS A 65 -29.47 3.33 -22.08
N ILE A 66 -29.80 4.58 -22.38
CA ILE A 66 -29.44 5.74 -21.57
C ILE A 66 -30.31 5.79 -20.32
N GLY A 67 -29.67 5.91 -19.15
CA GLY A 67 -30.30 6.08 -17.84
C GLY A 67 -30.17 7.49 -17.30
N GLY A 68 -30.34 7.63 -16.00
CA GLY A 68 -30.28 8.92 -15.30
C GLY A 68 -28.86 9.49 -15.18
N ILE A 69 -28.80 10.79 -14.87
CA ILE A 69 -27.55 11.49 -14.56
C ILE A 69 -27.06 11.04 -13.19
N LEU A 70 -25.81 10.62 -13.11
CA LEU A 70 -25.13 10.23 -11.88
C LEU A 70 -24.39 11.41 -11.24
N GLY A 71 -23.82 12.29 -12.06
CA GLY A 71 -23.04 13.43 -11.59
C GLY A 71 -22.96 14.55 -12.63
N ARG A 72 -22.72 15.76 -12.11
CA ARG A 72 -22.52 16.97 -12.94
C ARG A 72 -21.22 17.63 -12.52
N GLY A 73 -20.23 17.63 -13.42
CA GLY A 73 -18.98 18.36 -13.28
C GLY A 73 -19.03 19.75 -13.96
N GLY A 74 -17.95 20.52 -13.86
CA GLY A 74 -17.84 21.82 -14.52
C GLY A 74 -17.99 21.75 -16.04
N MET A 75 -17.28 20.81 -16.68
CA MET A 75 -17.24 20.66 -18.15
C MET A 75 -18.04 19.48 -18.68
N SER A 76 -18.42 18.51 -17.84
CA SER A 76 -19.02 17.24 -18.27
C SER A 76 -20.17 16.80 -17.38
N THR A 77 -20.97 15.87 -17.89
CA THR A 77 -21.97 15.13 -17.13
C THR A 77 -21.70 13.64 -17.24
N VAL A 78 -22.04 12.89 -16.18
CA VAL A 78 -21.91 11.45 -16.12
C VAL A 78 -23.29 10.82 -16.07
N HIS A 79 -23.59 9.93 -16.99
CA HIS A 79 -24.86 9.23 -17.08
C HIS A 79 -24.66 7.73 -16.78
N ARG A 80 -25.65 7.11 -16.13
CA ARG A 80 -25.75 5.65 -16.06
C ARG A 80 -26.24 5.14 -17.42
N VAL A 81 -25.60 4.13 -17.94
CA VAL A 81 -25.93 3.60 -19.26
C VAL A 81 -25.81 2.07 -19.24
N ARG A 82 -26.73 1.38 -19.89
CA ARG A 82 -26.65 -0.06 -20.11
C ARG A 82 -26.12 -0.33 -21.51
N ASP A 83 -25.00 -1.02 -21.56
CA ASP A 83 -24.42 -1.62 -22.77
C ASP A 83 -25.21 -2.88 -23.08
N GLU A 84 -26.11 -2.80 -24.07
CA GLU A 84 -27.00 -3.90 -24.43
C GLU A 84 -26.25 -5.09 -25.06
N ALA A 85 -25.13 -4.84 -25.72
CA ALA A 85 -24.33 -5.87 -26.37
C ALA A 85 -23.65 -6.80 -25.35
N LEU A 86 -23.15 -6.22 -24.24
CA LEU A 86 -22.48 -6.96 -23.17
C LEU A 86 -23.36 -7.21 -21.95
N GLY A 87 -24.58 -6.67 -21.92
CA GLY A 87 -25.54 -6.85 -20.84
C GLY A 87 -25.09 -6.24 -19.49
N ARG A 88 -24.22 -5.23 -19.53
CA ARG A 88 -23.63 -4.59 -18.34
C ARG A 88 -24.01 -3.12 -18.23
N GLU A 89 -23.90 -2.58 -17.01
CA GLU A 89 -24.01 -1.14 -16.77
C GLU A 89 -22.61 -0.48 -16.81
N VAL A 90 -22.56 0.69 -17.44
CA VAL A 90 -21.35 1.51 -17.57
C VAL A 90 -21.69 2.98 -17.27
N ALA A 91 -20.68 3.80 -17.04
CA ALA A 91 -20.82 5.24 -16.96
C ALA A 91 -20.43 5.88 -18.29
N PHE A 92 -21.29 6.77 -18.79
CA PHE A 92 -21.00 7.67 -19.90
C PHE A 92 -20.59 9.02 -19.34
N LYS A 93 -19.35 9.43 -19.56
CA LYS A 93 -18.95 10.81 -19.34
C LYS A 93 -19.11 11.56 -20.65
N VAL A 94 -19.87 12.65 -20.62
CA VAL A 94 -20.28 13.44 -21.79
C VAL A 94 -19.83 14.87 -21.61
N LEU A 95 -19.12 15.42 -22.60
CA LEU A 95 -18.77 16.84 -22.62
C LEU A 95 -20.06 17.68 -22.78
N ARG A 96 -20.21 18.79 -22.05
CA ARG A 96 -21.40 19.65 -22.15
C ARG A 96 -21.52 20.28 -23.54
N ALA A 97 -22.73 20.36 -24.05
CA ALA A 97 -23.03 20.81 -25.41
C ALA A 97 -22.39 22.16 -25.78
N GLY A 98 -22.41 23.14 -24.87
CA GLY A 98 -21.83 24.46 -25.12
C GLY A 98 -20.29 24.49 -25.21
N LEU A 99 -19.60 23.43 -24.74
CA LEU A 99 -18.13 23.34 -24.77
C LEU A 99 -17.60 22.49 -25.92
N MET A 100 -18.48 21.85 -26.69
CA MET A 100 -18.09 20.97 -27.79
C MET A 100 -17.40 21.69 -28.95
N SER A 101 -17.74 22.97 -29.16
CA SER A 101 -17.08 23.84 -30.14
C SER A 101 -15.78 24.47 -29.62
N GLU A 102 -15.49 24.33 -28.33
CA GLU A 102 -14.27 24.85 -27.71
C GLU A 102 -13.15 23.80 -27.79
N ALA A 103 -12.21 23.99 -28.71
CA ALA A 103 -11.11 23.06 -28.96
C ALA A 103 -10.31 22.74 -27.69
N ILE A 104 -10.18 23.70 -26.77
CA ILE A 104 -9.47 23.51 -25.48
C ILE A 104 -10.25 22.54 -24.56
N ALA A 105 -11.56 22.73 -24.40
CA ALA A 105 -12.39 21.88 -23.56
C ALA A 105 -12.45 20.45 -24.11
N LEU A 106 -12.59 20.29 -25.41
CA LEU A 106 -12.53 19.01 -26.09
C LEU A 106 -11.17 18.34 -25.93
N GLY A 107 -10.07 19.10 -26.09
CA GLY A 107 -8.71 18.59 -25.90
C GLY A 107 -8.50 18.04 -24.49
N LYS A 108 -8.93 18.77 -23.46
CA LYS A 108 -8.87 18.31 -22.05
C LYS A 108 -9.70 17.05 -21.82
N PHE A 109 -10.90 16.99 -22.35
CA PHE A 109 -11.81 15.83 -22.23
C PHE A 109 -11.22 14.57 -22.85
N VAL A 110 -10.68 14.69 -24.07
CA VAL A 110 -10.00 13.56 -24.76
C VAL A 110 -8.72 13.14 -24.03
N ASN A 111 -7.94 14.12 -23.52
CA ASN A 111 -6.73 13.83 -22.77
C ASN A 111 -7.04 13.10 -21.46
N GLU A 112 -8.09 13.49 -20.74
CA GLU A 112 -8.56 12.76 -19.55
C GLU A 112 -8.84 11.29 -19.86
N ALA A 113 -9.63 11.03 -20.92
CA ALA A 113 -9.94 9.66 -21.33
C ALA A 113 -8.67 8.86 -21.67
N ARG A 114 -7.71 9.47 -22.40
CA ARG A 114 -6.44 8.85 -22.81
C ARG A 114 -5.51 8.56 -21.63
N ILE A 115 -5.39 9.50 -20.69
CA ILE A 115 -4.55 9.32 -19.49
C ILE A 115 -5.16 8.20 -18.65
N THR A 116 -6.46 8.29 -18.33
CA THR A 116 -7.13 7.31 -17.48
C THR A 116 -7.09 5.91 -18.09
N ALA A 117 -7.25 5.77 -19.41
CA ALA A 117 -7.19 4.48 -20.11
C ALA A 117 -5.82 3.79 -20.03
N GLN A 118 -4.73 4.53 -19.77
CA GLN A 118 -3.38 3.98 -19.63
C GLN A 118 -3.01 3.65 -18.18
N LEU A 119 -3.87 4.02 -17.23
CA LEU A 119 -3.68 3.76 -15.81
C LEU A 119 -4.50 2.53 -15.39
N ASP A 120 -4.00 1.34 -15.72
CA ASP A 120 -4.62 0.07 -15.32
C ASP A 120 -4.25 -0.26 -13.87
N HIS A 121 -5.13 0.14 -12.94
CA HIS A 121 -4.92 -0.03 -11.51
C HIS A 121 -6.27 -0.28 -10.79
N PRO A 122 -6.33 -1.16 -9.76
CA PRO A 122 -7.59 -1.51 -9.09
C PRO A 122 -8.32 -0.31 -8.45
N ASN A 123 -7.60 0.74 -8.08
CA ASN A 123 -8.14 1.96 -7.47
C ASN A 123 -8.34 3.11 -8.48
N ILE A 124 -8.23 2.87 -9.79
CA ILE A 124 -8.52 3.81 -10.88
C ILE A 124 -9.61 3.19 -11.76
N PRO A 125 -10.70 3.91 -12.08
CA PRO A 125 -11.76 3.33 -12.89
C PRO A 125 -11.27 3.07 -14.31
N ALA A 126 -11.50 1.86 -14.84
CA ALA A 126 -11.15 1.51 -16.20
C ALA A 126 -12.00 2.32 -17.19
N VAL A 127 -11.35 2.94 -18.16
CA VAL A 127 -11.99 3.50 -19.36
C VAL A 127 -12.12 2.39 -20.38
N TYR A 128 -13.33 2.18 -20.92
CA TYR A 128 -13.60 1.09 -21.85
C TYR A 128 -13.45 1.52 -23.30
N ALA A 129 -13.99 2.69 -23.64
CA ALA A 129 -13.90 3.23 -24.99
C ALA A 129 -14.02 4.76 -24.97
N LEU A 130 -13.34 5.41 -25.92
CA LEU A 130 -13.65 6.74 -26.36
C LEU A 130 -14.55 6.60 -27.59
N GLU A 131 -15.81 6.99 -27.45
CA GLU A 131 -16.78 6.85 -28.52
C GLU A 131 -16.47 7.82 -29.67
N PRO A 132 -16.67 7.42 -30.92
CA PRO A 132 -16.53 8.31 -32.05
C PRO A 132 -17.42 9.53 -31.87
N ASP A 133 -16.93 10.72 -32.30
CA ASP A 133 -17.75 11.92 -32.32
C ASP A 133 -18.97 11.69 -33.21
N ARG A 134 -20.17 11.78 -32.62
CA ARG A 134 -21.43 11.67 -33.32
C ARG A 134 -22.13 13.02 -33.31
N GLU A 135 -22.00 13.76 -34.43
CA GLU A 135 -22.60 15.09 -34.60
C GLU A 135 -22.25 16.09 -33.49
N GLY A 136 -20.98 16.16 -33.15
CA GLY A 136 -20.46 17.08 -32.15
C GLY A 136 -20.57 16.60 -30.70
N LEU A 137 -20.97 15.35 -30.43
CA LEU A 137 -20.99 14.75 -29.09
C LEU A 137 -19.75 13.90 -28.81
N SER A 138 -18.92 14.36 -27.87
CA SER A 138 -17.78 13.60 -27.37
C SER A 138 -18.15 12.88 -26.09
N VAL A 139 -17.97 11.57 -26.07
CA VAL A 139 -18.33 10.68 -24.98
C VAL A 139 -17.22 9.67 -24.77
N PHE A 140 -16.96 9.30 -23.53
CA PHE A 140 -16.23 8.08 -23.24
C PHE A 140 -16.96 7.21 -22.22
N THR A 141 -16.80 5.89 -22.38
CA THR A 141 -17.38 4.89 -21.48
C THR A 141 -16.35 4.44 -20.46
N MET A 142 -16.79 4.29 -19.23
CA MET A 142 -15.94 3.84 -18.14
C MET A 142 -16.70 2.97 -17.14
N LYS A 143 -15.99 2.36 -16.22
CA LYS A 143 -16.58 1.59 -15.13
C LYS A 143 -17.60 2.44 -14.37
N LEU A 144 -18.82 1.89 -14.21
CA LEU A 144 -19.82 2.48 -13.34
C LEU A 144 -19.39 2.31 -11.89
N LEU A 145 -19.33 3.40 -11.15
CA LEU A 145 -19.02 3.41 -9.74
C LEU A 145 -20.29 3.73 -8.94
N GLU A 146 -20.62 2.83 -8.01
CA GLU A 146 -21.70 3.02 -7.06
C GLU A 146 -21.09 3.19 -5.66
N GLY A 147 -21.14 4.41 -5.14
CA GLY A 147 -20.50 4.72 -3.87
C GLY A 147 -20.74 6.15 -3.43
N ARG A 148 -20.01 6.55 -2.39
CA ARG A 148 -20.06 7.88 -1.81
C ARG A 148 -18.67 8.51 -1.91
N THR A 149 -18.61 9.83 -2.01
CA THR A 149 -17.32 10.52 -1.95
C THR A 149 -16.71 10.42 -0.55
N LEU A 150 -15.38 10.48 -0.47
CA LEU A 150 -14.68 10.56 0.83
C LEU A 150 -15.14 11.80 1.62
N GLU A 151 -15.52 12.89 0.96
CA GLU A 151 -16.10 14.07 1.59
C GLU A 151 -17.36 13.69 2.39
N ASN A 152 -18.33 13.02 1.74
CA ASN A 152 -19.57 12.60 2.40
C ASN A 152 -19.31 11.58 3.53
N VAL A 153 -18.31 10.72 3.37
CA VAL A 153 -17.96 9.73 4.40
C VAL A 153 -17.34 10.40 5.63
N THR A 154 -16.44 11.37 5.43
CA THR A 154 -15.82 12.12 6.53
C THR A 154 -16.82 13.03 7.24
N ASP A 155 -17.75 13.65 6.50
CA ASP A 155 -18.82 14.48 7.08
C ASP A 155 -19.75 13.66 7.98
N ASP A 156 -20.06 12.41 7.60
CA ASP A 156 -20.85 11.51 8.45
C ASP A 156 -20.14 11.15 9.75
N TYR A 157 -18.83 10.87 9.70
CA TYR A 157 -18.05 10.58 10.91
C TYR A 157 -18.07 11.79 11.87
N GLU A 158 -17.92 13.01 11.33
CA GLU A 158 -17.99 14.22 12.13
C GLU A 158 -19.38 14.42 12.76
N ARG A 159 -20.44 14.30 11.94
CA ARG A 159 -21.83 14.47 12.41
C ARG A 159 -22.22 13.45 13.49
N ASP A 160 -21.78 12.19 13.32
CA ASP A 160 -22.13 11.11 14.22
C ASP A 160 -21.20 11.04 15.45
N GLY A 161 -20.19 11.92 15.55
CA GLY A 161 -19.20 11.93 16.64
C GLY A 161 -18.34 10.67 16.70
N ARG A 162 -18.23 9.92 15.59
CA ARG A 162 -17.43 8.70 15.49
C ARG A 162 -15.98 9.02 15.18
N ASP A 163 -15.05 8.26 15.77
CA ASP A 163 -13.64 8.30 15.33
C ASP A 163 -13.50 7.57 14.01
N GLY A 164 -13.58 8.33 12.92
CA GLY A 164 -13.41 7.83 11.56
C GLY A 164 -11.96 7.80 11.08
N ILE A 165 -11.00 8.24 11.89
CA ILE A 165 -9.58 8.36 11.49
C ILE A 165 -9.00 7.03 11.01
N PRO A 166 -9.14 5.89 11.71
CA PRO A 166 -8.57 4.62 11.24
C PRO A 166 -9.11 4.20 9.87
N ALA A 167 -10.43 4.23 9.69
CA ALA A 167 -11.07 3.86 8.43
C ALA A 167 -10.68 4.81 7.28
N ALA A 168 -10.61 6.12 7.56
CA ALA A 168 -10.21 7.11 6.57
C ALA A 168 -8.72 6.99 6.19
N ILE A 169 -7.85 6.58 7.11
CA ILE A 169 -6.43 6.27 6.80
C ILE A 169 -6.34 5.06 5.86
N GLU A 170 -7.12 4.00 6.08
CA GLU A 170 -7.14 2.86 5.16
C GLU A 170 -7.56 3.27 3.74
N ILE A 171 -8.56 4.16 3.61
CA ILE A 171 -8.97 4.72 2.33
C ILE A 171 -7.80 5.51 1.71
N LEU A 172 -7.13 6.36 2.48
CA LEU A 172 -6.01 7.17 2.01
C LEU A 172 -4.83 6.31 1.54
N LEU A 173 -4.53 5.20 2.21
CA LEU A 173 -3.50 4.24 1.78
C LEU A 173 -3.81 3.68 0.39
N ARG A 174 -5.07 3.33 0.09
CA ARG A 174 -5.47 2.87 -1.26
C ARG A 174 -5.34 3.97 -2.33
N ILE A 175 -5.55 5.23 -1.94
CA ILE A 175 -5.32 6.35 -2.84
C ILE A 175 -3.82 6.56 -3.08
N CYS A 176 -2.98 6.37 -2.07
CA CYS A 176 -1.53 6.36 -2.26
C CYS A 176 -1.08 5.30 -3.28
N ASP A 177 -1.66 4.08 -3.25
CA ASP A 177 -1.38 3.04 -4.24
C ASP A 177 -1.66 3.54 -5.67
N ALA A 178 -2.84 4.18 -5.89
CA ALA A 178 -3.22 4.72 -7.19
C ALA A 178 -2.29 5.86 -7.67
N VAL A 179 -1.96 6.80 -6.77
CA VAL A 179 -1.10 7.94 -7.09
C VAL A 179 0.34 7.47 -7.35
N ALA A 180 0.87 6.56 -6.53
CA ALA A 180 2.20 5.97 -6.73
C ALA A 180 2.30 5.23 -8.08
N PHE A 181 1.24 4.52 -8.47
CA PHE A 181 1.16 3.88 -9.78
C PHE A 181 1.17 4.92 -10.92
N ALA A 182 0.36 5.99 -10.82
CA ALA A 182 0.35 7.06 -11.81
C ALA A 182 1.73 7.73 -11.94
N HIS A 183 2.40 8.01 -10.82
CA HIS A 183 3.76 8.55 -10.80
C HIS A 183 4.78 7.61 -11.47
N SER A 184 4.62 6.29 -11.32
CA SER A 184 5.46 5.30 -12.04
C SER A 184 5.28 5.34 -13.56
N LYS A 185 4.17 5.94 -14.04
CA LYS A 185 3.85 6.20 -15.45
C LYS A 185 4.13 7.65 -15.85
N GLU A 186 4.85 8.40 -15.00
CA GLU A 186 5.15 9.82 -15.18
C GLU A 186 3.92 10.72 -15.35
N VAL A 187 2.80 10.36 -14.69
CA VAL A 187 1.55 11.11 -14.68
C VAL A 187 1.32 11.73 -13.31
N LEU A 188 1.05 13.03 -13.27
CA LEU A 188 0.63 13.79 -12.09
C LEU A 188 -0.88 14.00 -12.14
N HIS A 189 -1.55 13.87 -10.98
CA HIS A 189 -3.02 14.04 -10.88
C HIS A 189 -3.44 15.51 -10.84
N LEU A 190 -2.80 16.30 -10.00
CA LEU A 190 -2.95 17.75 -9.81
C LEU A 190 -4.30 18.26 -9.27
N ASP A 191 -5.30 17.38 -9.03
CA ASP A 191 -6.59 17.75 -8.40
C ASP A 191 -7.05 16.72 -7.37
N LEU A 192 -6.13 16.29 -6.50
CA LEU A 192 -6.47 15.39 -5.39
C LEU A 192 -7.31 16.12 -4.35
N LYS A 193 -8.54 15.65 -4.15
CA LYS A 193 -9.50 16.21 -3.17
C LYS A 193 -10.52 15.14 -2.75
N PRO A 194 -11.22 15.31 -1.61
CA PRO A 194 -12.14 14.29 -1.10
C PRO A 194 -13.30 13.95 -2.04
N SER A 195 -13.77 14.88 -2.86
CA SER A 195 -14.82 14.63 -3.86
C SER A 195 -14.37 13.78 -5.04
N ASN A 196 -13.04 13.67 -5.28
CA ASN A 196 -12.45 12.83 -6.32
C ASN A 196 -12.07 11.42 -5.81
N VAL A 197 -12.45 11.07 -4.59
CA VAL A 197 -12.27 9.74 -4.01
C VAL A 197 -13.63 9.11 -3.78
N ILE A 198 -13.92 8.00 -4.44
CA ILE A 198 -15.18 7.25 -4.30
C ILE A 198 -14.95 6.03 -3.42
N VAL A 199 -15.72 5.96 -2.34
CA VAL A 199 -15.81 4.81 -1.43
C VAL A 199 -17.04 4.00 -1.85
N ALA A 200 -16.80 2.87 -2.49
CA ALA A 200 -17.83 1.97 -3.02
C ALA A 200 -18.09 0.79 -2.07
N ALA A 201 -19.07 -0.03 -2.41
CA ALA A 201 -19.38 -1.24 -1.65
C ALA A 201 -18.19 -2.21 -1.60
N PHE A 202 -18.19 -3.11 -0.61
CA PHE A 202 -17.15 -4.14 -0.41
C PHE A 202 -15.73 -3.59 -0.22
N GLY A 203 -15.60 -2.35 0.29
CA GLY A 203 -14.30 -1.73 0.56
C GLY A 203 -13.52 -1.31 -0.70
N GLN A 204 -14.19 -1.20 -1.84
CA GLN A 204 -13.56 -0.71 -3.06
C GLN A 204 -13.39 0.80 -3.00
N ILE A 205 -12.21 1.28 -3.33
CA ILE A 205 -11.85 2.70 -3.34
C ILE A 205 -11.38 3.07 -4.76
N TYR A 206 -11.86 4.20 -5.25
CA TYR A 206 -11.47 4.69 -6.58
C TYR A 206 -11.07 6.15 -6.53
N LEU A 207 -9.93 6.47 -7.15
CA LEU A 207 -9.51 7.81 -7.47
C LEU A 207 -10.02 8.17 -8.87
N VAL A 208 -10.83 9.21 -8.95
CA VAL A 208 -11.52 9.64 -10.17
C VAL A 208 -11.10 11.06 -10.58
N ASP A 209 -11.52 11.47 -11.78
CA ASP A 209 -11.36 12.82 -12.34
C ASP A 209 -9.90 13.21 -12.60
N TRP A 210 -9.35 12.66 -13.68
CA TRP A 210 -8.02 12.96 -14.22
C TRP A 210 -8.05 14.10 -15.24
N GLY A 211 -9.05 15.00 -15.14
CA GLY A 211 -9.34 16.06 -16.14
C GLY A 211 -8.27 17.12 -16.29
N ILE A 212 -7.41 17.32 -15.28
CA ILE A 212 -6.25 18.22 -15.34
C ILE A 212 -4.93 17.48 -15.12
N ALA A 213 -4.96 16.15 -15.16
CA ALA A 213 -3.75 15.36 -15.05
C ALA A 213 -2.78 15.65 -16.20
N GLN A 214 -1.49 15.66 -15.91
CA GLN A 214 -0.44 15.96 -16.88
C GLN A 214 0.68 14.93 -16.85
N ARG A 215 1.24 14.66 -18.03
CA ARG A 215 2.48 13.89 -18.13
C ARG A 215 3.67 14.78 -17.81
N LYS A 216 4.61 14.32 -17.04
CA LYS A 216 5.84 15.07 -16.70
C LYS A 216 6.59 15.55 -17.94
N ALA A 217 6.59 14.74 -19.01
CA ALA A 217 7.23 15.09 -20.28
C ALA A 217 6.60 16.31 -20.97
N GLU A 218 5.33 16.62 -20.67
CA GLU A 218 4.56 17.73 -21.26
C GLU A 218 4.69 19.03 -20.45
N LEU A 219 5.25 18.97 -19.24
CA LEU A 219 5.43 20.13 -18.38
C LEU A 219 6.49 21.10 -18.97
N PRO A 220 6.30 22.42 -18.80
CA PRO A 220 7.30 23.41 -19.23
C PRO A 220 8.64 23.17 -18.52
N LYS A 221 9.74 23.29 -19.25
CA LYS A 221 11.10 23.11 -18.70
C LYS A 221 11.70 24.37 -18.05
N GLY A 222 10.92 25.45 -17.95
CA GLY A 222 11.38 26.71 -17.36
C GLY A 222 10.27 27.75 -17.27
N PRO A 223 10.53 28.89 -16.63
CA PRO A 223 9.55 29.96 -16.49
C PRO A 223 9.18 30.53 -17.88
N GLY A 224 7.88 30.43 -18.22
CA GLY A 224 7.32 30.92 -19.49
C GLY A 224 5.98 30.26 -19.80
N GLY A 225 5.20 30.81 -20.72
CA GLY A 225 3.89 30.29 -21.12
C GLY A 225 2.71 30.97 -20.41
N ALA A 226 1.50 30.52 -20.73
CA ALA A 226 0.28 31.01 -20.09
C ALA A 226 0.26 30.60 -18.62
N ARG A 227 0.05 31.54 -17.72
CA ARG A 227 -0.07 31.30 -16.28
C ARG A 227 -1.54 31.02 -15.95
N THR A 228 -1.98 29.79 -16.20
CA THR A 228 -3.31 29.35 -15.81
C THR A 228 -3.23 28.54 -14.52
N VAL A 229 -4.06 28.90 -13.54
CA VAL A 229 -4.23 28.08 -12.32
C VAL A 229 -5.38 27.12 -12.57
N GLU A 230 -5.11 25.81 -12.48
CA GLU A 230 -6.09 24.74 -12.63
C GLU A 230 -6.12 23.87 -11.39
N GLY A 231 -7.31 23.38 -11.03
CA GLY A 231 -7.54 22.54 -9.86
C GLY A 231 -8.32 23.24 -8.76
N THR A 232 -8.32 22.66 -7.57
CA THR A 232 -9.14 23.10 -6.43
C THR A 232 -8.28 23.86 -5.41
N PRO A 233 -8.39 25.20 -5.28
CA PRO A 233 -7.52 26.03 -4.44
C PRO A 233 -7.38 25.54 -3.00
N ALA A 234 -8.42 24.92 -2.46
CA ALA A 234 -8.46 24.43 -1.09
C ALA A 234 -7.42 23.32 -0.79
N TYR A 235 -6.91 22.63 -1.81
CA TYR A 235 -5.96 21.51 -1.72
C TYR A 235 -4.68 21.73 -2.54
N MET A 236 -4.56 22.84 -3.25
CA MET A 236 -3.41 23.12 -4.11
C MET A 236 -2.12 23.28 -3.36
N ALA A 237 -1.05 22.74 -3.93
CA ALA A 237 0.31 23.05 -3.52
C ALA A 237 0.70 24.49 -3.92
N PRO A 238 1.64 25.14 -3.18
CA PRO A 238 2.03 26.54 -3.44
C PRO A 238 2.54 26.79 -4.87
N GLU A 239 3.33 25.87 -5.42
CA GLU A 239 3.85 25.95 -6.79
C GLU A 239 2.73 25.89 -7.84
N GLN A 240 1.68 25.09 -7.59
CA GLN A 240 0.50 25.01 -8.45
C GLN A 240 -0.33 26.29 -8.36
N ALA A 241 -0.59 26.78 -7.15
CA ALA A 241 -1.32 28.01 -6.91
C ALA A 241 -0.64 29.27 -7.50
N LYS A 242 0.70 29.26 -7.61
CA LYS A 242 1.50 30.30 -8.28
C LYS A 242 1.59 30.15 -9.79
N ALA A 243 0.96 29.09 -10.37
CA ALA A 243 1.10 28.73 -11.78
C ALA A 243 2.57 28.55 -12.20
N GLU A 244 3.40 27.99 -11.33
CA GLU A 244 4.80 27.64 -11.59
C GLU A 244 4.91 26.25 -12.18
N HIS A 245 4.28 26.01 -13.34
CA HIS A 245 4.10 24.70 -13.97
C HIS A 245 5.42 23.94 -14.19
N TRP A 246 6.55 24.62 -14.32
CA TRP A 246 7.88 24.03 -14.44
C TRP A 246 8.45 23.46 -13.14
N LYS A 247 7.75 23.69 -12.01
CA LYS A 247 8.09 23.13 -10.68
C LYS A 247 7.20 21.98 -10.26
N LEU A 248 6.16 21.67 -11.07
CA LEU A 248 5.25 20.59 -10.75
C LEU A 248 5.96 19.25 -10.88
N ASP A 249 5.88 18.45 -9.82
CA ASP A 249 6.38 17.09 -9.79
C ASP A 249 5.53 16.23 -8.82
N GLU A 250 5.99 15.03 -8.51
CA GLU A 250 5.30 14.08 -7.62
C GLU A 250 4.99 14.70 -6.25
N ARG A 251 5.82 15.63 -5.79
CA ARG A 251 5.68 16.30 -4.49
C ARG A 251 4.51 17.29 -4.46
N THR A 252 4.02 17.70 -5.62
CA THR A 252 2.79 18.49 -5.76
C THR A 252 1.56 17.64 -5.37
N ASP A 253 1.48 16.40 -5.85
CA ASP A 253 0.43 15.46 -5.46
C ASP A 253 0.58 15.03 -4.00
N ILE A 254 1.80 14.88 -3.49
CA ILE A 254 2.06 14.57 -2.06
C ILE A 254 1.53 15.68 -1.14
N PHE A 255 1.66 16.95 -1.53
CA PHE A 255 1.03 18.04 -0.78
C PHE A 255 -0.49 17.85 -0.71
N ALA A 256 -1.14 17.54 -1.82
CA ALA A 256 -2.57 17.32 -1.87
C ALA A 256 -3.01 16.05 -1.11
N LEU A 257 -2.20 14.96 -1.09
CA LEU A 257 -2.40 13.80 -0.20
C LEU A 257 -2.33 14.21 1.27
N GLY A 258 -1.38 15.07 1.65
CA GLY A 258 -1.34 15.73 2.96
C GLY A 258 -2.61 16.52 3.25
N GLY A 259 -3.14 17.21 2.24
CA GLY A 259 -4.41 17.94 2.31
C GLY A 259 -5.63 17.04 2.56
N LEU A 260 -5.66 15.84 1.96
CA LEU A 260 -6.66 14.81 2.25
C LEU A 260 -6.56 14.34 3.70
N LEU A 261 -5.35 14.06 4.18
CA LEU A 261 -5.12 13.70 5.59
C LEU A 261 -5.55 14.84 6.53
N TYR A 262 -5.22 16.08 6.19
CA TYR A 262 -5.64 17.25 6.95
C TYR A 262 -7.17 17.36 7.05
N ARG A 263 -7.88 17.13 5.95
CA ARG A 263 -9.36 17.09 5.95
C ARG A 263 -9.90 16.04 6.88
N ILE A 264 -9.30 14.83 6.88
CA ILE A 264 -9.67 13.72 7.77
C ILE A 264 -9.46 14.12 9.24
N LEU A 265 -8.34 14.78 9.56
CA LEU A 265 -7.98 15.15 10.92
C LEU A 265 -8.78 16.35 11.45
N CYS A 266 -8.97 17.37 10.61
CA CYS A 266 -9.49 18.66 11.01
C CYS A 266 -10.96 18.90 10.65
N GLY A 267 -11.53 18.06 9.73
CA GLY A 267 -12.87 18.23 9.21
C GLY A 267 -13.03 19.45 8.32
N ARG A 268 -11.94 20.09 7.88
CA ARG A 268 -11.93 21.20 6.91
C ARG A 268 -10.71 21.09 6.00
N ALA A 269 -10.79 21.74 4.83
CA ALA A 269 -9.67 21.80 3.91
C ALA A 269 -8.49 22.60 4.50
N PRO A 270 -7.23 22.35 4.06
CA PRO A 270 -6.05 23.10 4.51
C PRO A 270 -6.16 24.61 4.22
N HIS A 271 -6.63 24.97 3.03
CA HIS A 271 -6.88 26.37 2.68
C HIS A 271 -8.39 26.61 2.61
N SER A 272 -8.88 27.55 3.41
CA SER A 272 -10.31 27.87 3.48
C SER A 272 -10.48 29.36 3.76
N ALA A 273 -11.12 30.05 2.82
CA ALA A 273 -11.47 31.46 2.92
C ALA A 273 -12.85 31.73 2.27
N PRO A 274 -13.48 32.87 2.52
CA PRO A 274 -14.81 33.20 1.97
C PRO A 274 -14.91 33.21 0.45
N THR A 275 -13.80 33.50 -0.25
CA THR A 275 -13.77 33.54 -1.72
C THR A 275 -12.69 32.61 -2.28
N SER A 276 -12.89 32.14 -3.52
CA SER A 276 -11.89 31.29 -4.21
C SER A 276 -10.56 32.03 -4.40
N GLU A 277 -10.58 33.35 -4.65
CA GLU A 277 -9.38 34.16 -4.81
C GLU A 277 -8.57 34.24 -3.51
N GLN A 278 -9.24 34.46 -2.37
CA GLN A 278 -8.60 34.45 -1.06
C GLN A 278 -8.05 33.04 -0.72
N THR A 279 -8.80 31.99 -1.03
CA THR A 279 -8.33 30.60 -0.84
C THR A 279 -7.08 30.33 -1.68
N LEU A 280 -7.05 30.79 -2.93
CA LEU A 280 -5.89 30.68 -3.81
C LEU A 280 -4.68 31.45 -3.25
N THR A 281 -4.92 32.63 -2.66
CA THR A 281 -3.87 33.42 -2.00
C THR A 281 -3.26 32.66 -0.82
N LEU A 282 -4.10 32.03 0.02
CA LEU A 282 -3.63 31.18 1.13
C LEU A 282 -2.78 30.02 0.61
N ALA A 283 -3.24 29.34 -0.46
CA ALA A 283 -2.51 28.25 -1.09
C ALA A 283 -1.15 28.71 -1.65
N ALA A 284 -1.12 29.84 -2.37
CA ALA A 284 0.13 30.38 -2.92
C ALA A 284 1.15 30.75 -1.84
N ASN A 285 0.69 31.21 -0.67
CA ASN A 285 1.55 31.56 0.48
C ASN A 285 1.90 30.34 1.34
N ALA A 286 1.33 29.16 1.09
CA ALA A 286 1.42 27.97 1.95
C ALA A 286 0.95 28.25 3.40
N GLU A 287 -0.09 29.08 3.56
CA GLU A 287 -0.67 29.40 4.86
C GLU A 287 -1.59 28.28 5.33
N VAL A 288 -1.02 27.28 5.99
CA VAL A 288 -1.75 26.16 6.59
C VAL A 288 -1.65 26.23 8.11
N MET A 289 -2.80 26.28 8.78
CA MET A 289 -2.83 26.19 10.25
C MET A 289 -2.40 24.77 10.69
N PRO A 290 -1.59 24.63 11.76
CA PRO A 290 -1.24 23.32 12.28
C PRO A 290 -2.49 22.48 12.61
N ALA A 291 -2.48 21.19 12.22
CA ALA A 291 -3.66 20.32 12.35
C ALA A 291 -4.11 20.12 13.81
N ASP A 292 -3.17 20.06 14.75
CA ASP A 292 -3.44 19.95 16.19
C ASP A 292 -4.14 21.21 16.75
N VAL A 293 -3.75 22.40 16.29
CA VAL A 293 -4.39 23.66 16.66
C VAL A 293 -5.85 23.66 16.21
N VAL A 294 -6.10 23.32 14.95
CA VAL A 294 -7.45 23.27 14.38
C VAL A 294 -8.34 22.21 15.05
N ALA A 295 -7.77 21.06 15.35
CA ALA A 295 -8.50 20.00 16.06
C ALA A 295 -8.84 20.41 17.51
N ALA A 296 -7.94 21.15 18.16
CA ALA A 296 -8.18 21.66 19.53
C ALA A 296 -9.33 22.67 19.57
N GLU A 297 -9.57 23.48 18.52
CA GLU A 297 -10.75 24.37 18.39
C GLU A 297 -12.07 23.58 18.49
N LYS A 298 -12.07 22.31 18.06
CA LYS A 298 -13.20 21.36 18.14
C LYS A 298 -13.16 20.45 19.39
N GLY A 299 -12.26 20.73 20.34
CA GLY A 299 -12.07 19.90 21.54
C GLY A 299 -11.47 18.51 21.29
N ARG A 300 -10.80 18.31 20.13
CA ARG A 300 -10.18 17.03 19.74
C ARG A 300 -8.68 17.07 19.98
N THR A 301 -8.14 15.98 20.47
CA THR A 301 -6.69 15.76 20.60
C THR A 301 -6.25 14.78 19.54
N LEU A 302 -5.29 15.17 18.70
CA LEU A 302 -4.75 14.33 17.64
C LEU A 302 -3.44 13.64 18.07
N PRO A 303 -3.16 12.42 17.58
CA PRO A 303 -1.87 11.78 17.76
C PRO A 303 -0.74 12.62 17.14
N ARG A 304 0.27 12.98 17.92
CA ARG A 304 1.38 13.85 17.49
C ARG A 304 2.08 13.34 16.21
N ARG A 305 2.24 12.01 16.09
CA ARG A 305 2.87 11.40 14.92
C ARG A 305 2.04 11.65 13.65
N LEU A 306 0.72 11.51 13.74
CA LEU A 306 -0.17 11.73 12.61
C LEU A 306 -0.19 13.20 12.16
N VAL A 307 -0.16 14.14 13.12
CA VAL A 307 0.02 15.58 12.85
C VAL A 307 1.35 15.82 12.13
N SER A 308 2.44 15.22 12.61
CA SER A 308 3.77 15.36 11.98
C SER A 308 3.78 14.83 10.54
N ILE A 309 3.16 13.68 10.27
CA ILE A 309 3.03 13.12 8.91
C ILE A 309 2.26 14.09 8.00
N CYS A 310 1.12 14.58 8.48
CA CYS A 310 0.26 15.52 7.74
C CYS A 310 1.02 16.80 7.38
N MET A 311 1.62 17.46 8.38
CA MET A 311 2.31 18.73 8.19
C MET A 311 3.59 18.62 7.37
N LYS A 312 4.31 17.47 7.47
CA LYS A 312 5.47 17.19 6.61
C LYS A 312 5.07 17.07 5.14
N ALA A 313 3.98 16.36 4.84
CA ALA A 313 3.48 16.25 3.46
C ALA A 313 3.11 17.62 2.88
N MET A 314 2.59 18.53 3.71
CA MET A 314 2.18 19.90 3.32
C MET A 314 3.25 20.97 3.59
N ALA A 315 4.53 20.60 3.70
CA ALA A 315 5.59 21.60 3.84
C ALA A 315 5.57 22.57 2.63
N SER A 316 5.81 23.85 2.90
CA SER A 316 5.81 24.92 1.86
C SER A 316 6.84 24.62 0.77
N ASP A 317 8.07 24.28 1.17
CA ASP A 317 9.15 23.90 0.27
C ASP A 317 9.03 22.41 -0.09
N PRO A 318 8.94 22.04 -1.38
CA PRO A 318 8.90 20.64 -1.82
C PRO A 318 10.06 19.77 -1.32
N GLU A 319 11.25 20.35 -1.11
CA GLU A 319 12.41 19.62 -0.56
C GLU A 319 12.20 19.12 0.88
N ASN A 320 11.31 19.77 1.63
CA ASN A 320 10.98 19.40 3.01
C ASN A 320 9.79 18.44 3.09
N ARG A 321 9.14 18.11 1.97
CA ARG A 321 8.07 17.10 1.89
C ARG A 321 8.63 15.69 1.84
N TYR A 322 7.76 14.70 1.79
CA TYR A 322 8.14 13.35 1.34
C TYR A 322 8.58 13.43 -0.11
N GLN A 323 9.62 12.68 -0.47
CA GLN A 323 10.17 12.70 -1.83
C GLN A 323 9.51 11.67 -2.75
N SER A 324 8.75 10.73 -2.17
CA SER A 324 7.90 9.78 -2.89
C SER A 324 6.58 9.55 -2.16
N VAL A 325 5.55 9.11 -2.88
CA VAL A 325 4.28 8.71 -2.27
C VAL A 325 4.48 7.48 -1.38
N GLN A 326 5.41 6.61 -1.74
CA GLN A 326 5.74 5.42 -0.97
C GLN A 326 6.29 5.77 0.42
N ASP A 327 7.14 6.81 0.55
CA ASP A 327 7.65 7.27 1.85
C ASP A 327 6.51 7.81 2.74
N PHE A 328 5.59 8.58 2.16
CA PHE A 328 4.40 9.07 2.85
C PHE A 328 3.49 7.91 3.29
N GLN A 329 3.25 6.96 2.40
CA GLN A 329 2.44 5.77 2.64
C GLN A 329 3.04 4.91 3.76
N GLN A 330 4.35 4.69 3.74
CA GLN A 330 5.05 3.91 4.77
C GLN A 330 4.88 4.52 6.17
N ASP A 331 5.00 5.84 6.29
CA ASP A 331 4.80 6.54 7.57
C ASP A 331 3.35 6.41 8.08
N LEU A 332 2.36 6.47 7.16
CA LEU A 332 0.95 6.23 7.49
C LEU A 332 0.67 4.78 7.91
N GLU A 333 1.25 3.81 7.21
CA GLU A 333 1.11 2.39 7.56
C GLU A 333 1.71 2.08 8.93
N GLN A 334 2.90 2.63 9.24
CA GLN A 334 3.52 2.47 10.56
C GLN A 334 2.62 3.04 11.65
N PHE A 335 1.99 4.19 11.41
CA PHE A 335 1.00 4.74 12.33
C PHE A 335 -0.24 3.83 12.46
N ALA A 336 -0.83 3.38 11.34
CA ALA A 336 -2.01 2.53 11.32
C ALA A 336 -1.81 1.20 12.06
N ARG A 337 -0.60 0.64 11.98
CA ARG A 337 -0.21 -0.57 12.72
C ARG A 337 0.01 -0.34 14.23
N GLY A 338 -0.25 0.86 14.73
CA GLY A 338 -0.12 1.22 16.15
C GLY A 338 1.33 1.36 16.64
N VAL A 339 2.31 1.14 15.78
CA VAL A 339 3.76 1.16 16.13
C VAL A 339 4.22 2.53 16.60
N ALA A 340 3.65 3.60 16.03
CA ALA A 340 4.04 4.98 16.34
C ALA A 340 3.57 5.47 17.72
N GLN A 341 2.63 4.77 18.36
CA GLN A 341 2.12 5.10 19.70
C GLN A 341 2.84 4.34 20.83
N LEU A 342 3.67 3.35 20.48
CA LEU A 342 4.39 2.55 21.46
C LEU A 342 5.51 3.35 22.13
N PRO A 343 5.77 3.16 23.44
CA PRO A 343 6.97 3.64 24.08
C PRO A 343 8.21 3.20 23.30
N GLN A 344 9.10 4.13 22.97
CA GLN A 344 10.26 3.83 22.14
C GLN A 344 11.52 3.64 23.00
N ARG A 345 12.39 2.70 22.59
CA ARG A 345 13.75 2.53 23.12
C ARG A 345 14.74 2.51 21.96
N THR A 346 15.90 3.13 22.19
CA THR A 346 17.00 3.17 21.23
C THR A 346 18.14 2.29 21.73
N PHE A 347 18.69 1.49 20.83
CA PHE A 347 19.83 0.60 21.07
C PHE A 347 20.94 0.92 20.07
N LYS A 348 22.18 0.88 20.54
CA LYS A 348 23.35 1.07 19.70
C LYS A 348 23.70 -0.22 18.95
N ALA A 349 24.40 -0.08 17.83
CA ALA A 349 24.93 -1.23 17.10
C ALA A 349 25.78 -2.10 18.05
N GLY A 350 25.49 -3.41 18.09
CA GLY A 350 26.11 -4.39 18.96
C GLY A 350 25.42 -4.60 20.32
N GLU A 351 24.38 -3.83 20.67
CA GLU A 351 23.62 -4.03 21.91
C GLU A 351 22.55 -5.10 21.77
N ASP A 352 22.42 -5.96 22.78
CA ASP A 352 21.35 -6.95 22.89
C ASP A 352 20.05 -6.28 23.36
N ILE A 353 18.97 -6.46 22.59
CA ILE A 353 17.64 -5.96 22.93
C ILE A 353 16.92 -6.96 23.83
N ILE A 354 17.03 -8.24 23.51
CA ILE A 354 16.59 -9.36 24.36
C ILE A 354 17.64 -10.45 24.33
N THR A 355 17.74 -11.21 25.43
CA THR A 355 18.71 -12.31 25.57
C THR A 355 17.98 -13.64 25.70
N GLU A 356 18.46 -14.70 25.05
CA GLU A 356 17.93 -16.06 25.14
C GLU A 356 17.84 -16.50 26.62
N GLY A 357 16.73 -17.15 27.00
CA GLY A 357 16.45 -17.57 28.36
C GLY A 357 15.94 -16.45 29.30
N GLY A 358 15.98 -15.19 28.89
CA GLY A 358 15.50 -14.05 29.66
C GLY A 358 13.98 -14.01 29.80
N PRO A 359 13.44 -13.07 30.64
CA PRO A 359 12.00 -12.96 30.89
C PRO A 359 11.24 -12.41 29.69
N GLY A 360 10.02 -12.92 29.45
CA GLY A 360 9.08 -12.43 28.41
C GLY A 360 8.17 -11.33 28.98
N ASP A 361 8.69 -10.13 29.21
CA ASP A 361 8.01 -8.98 29.80
C ASP A 361 7.40 -8.02 28.76
N ALA A 362 7.95 -7.96 27.56
CA ALA A 362 7.49 -7.12 26.47
C ALA A 362 7.76 -7.80 25.11
N ALA A 363 7.03 -7.40 24.07
CA ALA A 363 7.37 -7.62 22.68
C ALA A 363 7.90 -6.32 22.08
N TYR A 364 8.59 -6.40 20.96
CA TYR A 364 9.27 -5.27 20.34
C TYR A 364 8.95 -5.23 18.84
N VAL A 365 8.77 -4.03 18.29
CA VAL A 365 8.62 -3.79 16.85
C VAL A 365 9.73 -2.86 16.39
N ILE A 366 10.46 -3.23 15.36
CA ILE A 366 11.53 -2.38 14.82
C ILE A 366 10.91 -1.20 14.10
N ILE A 367 11.23 0.02 14.54
CA ILE A 367 10.82 1.28 13.91
C ILE A 367 11.88 1.72 12.89
N SER A 368 13.16 1.62 13.25
CA SER A 368 14.28 1.94 12.37
C SER A 368 15.52 1.12 12.76
N GLY A 369 16.43 0.91 11.83
CA GLY A 369 17.61 0.06 12.00
C GLY A 369 17.34 -1.41 11.65
N ASN A 370 18.34 -2.27 11.86
CA ASN A 370 18.28 -3.71 11.59
C ASN A 370 18.79 -4.49 12.79
N CYS A 371 18.20 -5.65 13.04
CA CYS A 371 18.61 -6.57 14.08
C CYS A 371 18.90 -7.97 13.52
N VAL A 372 19.60 -8.78 14.29
CA VAL A 372 19.80 -10.19 14.00
C VAL A 372 19.33 -11.01 15.20
N ALA A 373 18.51 -12.04 14.91
CA ALA A 373 18.12 -13.04 15.90
C ALA A 373 19.11 -14.19 15.85
N THR A 374 19.63 -14.57 17.00
CA THR A 374 20.60 -15.66 17.17
C THR A 374 20.15 -16.60 18.28
N ARG A 375 20.57 -17.85 18.22
CA ARG A 375 20.40 -18.85 19.29
C ARG A 375 21.72 -19.50 19.58
N LEU A 376 21.96 -19.84 20.83
CA LEU A 376 23.12 -20.62 21.20
C LEU A 376 22.92 -22.10 20.85
N VAL A 377 23.74 -22.61 19.95
CA VAL A 377 23.84 -24.04 19.62
C VAL A 377 25.25 -24.50 20.00
N ASN A 378 25.36 -25.40 20.95
CA ASN A 378 26.65 -25.88 21.50
C ASN A 378 27.57 -24.71 21.98
N GLY A 379 26.98 -23.68 22.60
CA GLY A 379 27.73 -22.53 23.10
C GLY A 379 28.18 -21.52 22.03
N GLN A 380 27.85 -21.74 20.77
CA GLN A 380 28.13 -20.83 19.66
C GLN A 380 26.85 -20.13 19.16
N PRO A 381 26.90 -18.82 18.87
CA PRO A 381 25.75 -18.12 18.34
C PRO A 381 25.45 -18.55 16.89
N HIS A 382 24.26 -19.07 16.67
CA HIS A 382 23.75 -19.45 15.35
C HIS A 382 22.71 -18.45 14.89
N GLY A 383 22.92 -17.81 13.72
CA GLY A 383 21.99 -16.85 13.14
C GLY A 383 20.69 -17.52 12.72
N LEU A 384 19.54 -17.01 13.19
CA LEU A 384 18.22 -17.49 12.80
C LEU A 384 17.67 -16.67 11.64
N ARG A 385 17.59 -15.35 11.81
CA ARG A 385 17.13 -14.45 10.74
C ARG A 385 17.56 -13.00 10.99
N VAL A 386 17.58 -12.21 9.91
CA VAL A 386 17.72 -10.74 9.97
C VAL A 386 16.32 -10.13 10.10
N LEU A 387 16.19 -9.18 11.02
CA LEU A 387 14.97 -8.45 11.32
C LEU A 387 15.10 -7.00 10.83
N LYS A 388 14.06 -6.48 10.18
CA LYS A 388 14.02 -5.17 9.51
C LYS A 388 12.91 -4.28 10.09
N PRO A 389 12.87 -2.98 9.78
CA PRO A 389 11.77 -2.10 10.16
C PRO A 389 10.39 -2.68 9.80
N GLY A 390 9.48 -2.70 10.79
CA GLY A 390 8.17 -3.33 10.72
C GLY A 390 8.12 -4.77 11.26
N ASP A 391 9.26 -5.46 11.43
CA ASP A 391 9.27 -6.79 12.05
C ASP A 391 9.03 -6.71 13.55
N MET A 392 8.25 -7.68 14.07
CA MET A 392 8.03 -7.88 15.50
C MET A 392 8.89 -9.06 15.99
N PHE A 393 9.36 -8.97 17.24
CA PHE A 393 10.09 -10.03 17.90
C PHE A 393 9.85 -10.05 19.42
N GLY A 394 10.19 -11.18 20.06
CA GLY A 394 10.01 -11.38 21.49
C GLY A 394 8.57 -11.67 21.93
N GLU A 395 7.60 -11.65 20.98
CA GLU A 395 6.17 -11.92 21.19
C GLU A 395 5.89 -13.31 21.71
N ALA A 396 6.67 -14.31 21.26
CA ALA A 396 6.49 -15.71 21.64
C ALA A 396 6.61 -15.93 23.15
N ALA A 397 7.57 -15.27 23.82
CA ALA A 397 7.75 -15.35 25.26
C ALA A 397 6.60 -14.66 26.01
N VAL A 398 6.06 -13.55 25.48
CA VAL A 398 4.91 -12.84 26.07
C VAL A 398 3.64 -13.68 25.99
N PHE A 399 3.38 -14.31 24.84
CA PHE A 399 2.18 -15.11 24.61
C PHE A 399 2.19 -16.45 25.37
N THR A 400 3.33 -17.13 25.37
CA THR A 400 3.44 -18.47 25.98
C THR A 400 3.79 -18.42 27.47
N GLY A 401 4.33 -17.30 27.97
CA GLY A 401 4.89 -17.21 29.32
C GLY A 401 6.20 -17.98 29.50
N LYS A 402 6.78 -18.51 28.42
CA LYS A 402 8.07 -19.22 28.42
C LYS A 402 9.22 -18.21 28.33
N PRO A 403 10.47 -18.56 28.71
CA PRO A 403 11.65 -17.74 28.50
C PRO A 403 11.87 -17.38 27.01
N ARG A 404 12.66 -16.33 26.74
CA ARG A 404 13.06 -15.91 25.39
C ARG A 404 13.70 -17.08 24.63
N SER A 405 13.27 -17.33 23.42
CA SER A 405 13.74 -18.43 22.56
C SER A 405 15.01 -18.09 21.77
N ALA A 406 15.42 -16.84 21.77
CA ALA A 406 16.58 -16.33 21.03
C ALA A 406 17.08 -15.01 21.62
N THR A 407 18.33 -14.67 21.34
CA THR A 407 18.92 -13.35 21.55
C THR A 407 18.67 -12.51 20.29
N VAL A 408 18.27 -11.25 20.46
CA VAL A 408 18.17 -10.29 19.36
C VAL A 408 19.10 -9.12 19.62
N CYS A 409 20.07 -8.95 18.72
CA CYS A 409 21.11 -7.92 18.78
C CYS A 409 20.88 -6.88 17.67
N ALA A 410 21.08 -5.61 17.96
CA ALA A 410 21.07 -4.51 17.02
C ALA A 410 22.31 -4.56 16.11
N VAL A 411 22.12 -4.67 14.79
CA VAL A 411 23.22 -4.64 13.81
C VAL A 411 23.62 -3.20 13.47
N THR A 412 22.65 -2.30 13.47
CA THR A 412 22.82 -0.85 13.30
C THR A 412 22.18 -0.14 14.49
N ASP A 413 22.40 1.16 14.65
CA ASP A 413 21.62 1.95 15.61
C ASP A 413 20.13 1.72 15.34
N THR A 414 19.40 1.21 16.32
CA THR A 414 18.05 0.67 16.14
C THR A 414 17.09 1.33 17.13
N VAL A 415 15.93 1.75 16.63
CA VAL A 415 14.80 2.21 17.44
C VAL A 415 13.71 1.16 17.41
N VAL A 416 13.22 0.75 18.56
CA VAL A 416 12.13 -0.20 18.72
C VAL A 416 10.97 0.40 19.48
N GLY A 417 9.73 0.04 19.08
CA GLY A 417 8.53 0.26 19.87
C GLY A 417 8.36 -0.89 20.86
N VAL A 418 8.08 -0.58 22.13
CA VAL A 418 7.92 -1.55 23.21
C VAL A 418 6.44 -1.83 23.43
N VAL A 419 6.02 -3.08 23.31
CA VAL A 419 4.66 -3.54 23.60
C VAL A 419 4.70 -4.30 24.92
N GLU A 420 4.24 -3.66 25.99
CA GLU A 420 4.21 -4.28 27.30
C GLU A 420 3.24 -5.47 27.34
N LYS A 421 3.57 -6.48 28.14
CA LYS A 421 2.77 -7.71 28.31
C LYS A 421 1.31 -7.43 28.68
N ALA A 422 1.06 -6.41 29.49
CA ALA A 422 -0.29 -6.02 29.92
C ALA A 422 -1.11 -5.48 28.73
N ALA A 423 -0.55 -4.56 27.95
CA ALA A 423 -1.20 -3.97 26.78
C ALA A 423 -1.49 -5.02 25.71
N LEU A 424 -0.53 -5.93 25.46
CA LEU A 424 -0.72 -7.00 24.49
C LEU A 424 -1.82 -7.99 24.92
N ARG A 425 -1.96 -8.26 26.23
CA ARG A 425 -3.03 -9.11 26.75
C ARG A 425 -4.40 -8.45 26.67
N GLU A 426 -4.50 -7.16 27.01
CA GLU A 426 -5.74 -6.40 26.90
C GLU A 426 -6.27 -6.36 25.47
N GLU A 427 -5.40 -6.13 24.48
CA GLU A 427 -5.77 -6.15 23.06
C GLU A 427 -6.22 -7.54 22.61
N MET A 428 -5.60 -8.59 23.12
CA MET A 428 -6.00 -9.98 22.83
C MET A 428 -7.35 -10.35 23.44
N GLU A 429 -7.71 -9.82 24.61
CA GLU A 429 -9.00 -10.10 25.27
C GLU A 429 -10.16 -9.48 24.50
N ARG A 430 -9.94 -8.39 23.78
CA ARG A 430 -10.92 -7.76 22.88
C ARG A 430 -11.27 -8.61 21.66
N THR A 431 -10.40 -9.54 21.26
CA THR A 431 -10.58 -10.36 20.05
C THR A 431 -10.35 -11.85 20.35
N THR A 432 -11.30 -12.49 21.00
CA THR A 432 -11.20 -13.86 21.54
C THR A 432 -10.72 -14.91 20.51
N PHE A 433 -11.20 -14.84 19.27
CA PHE A 433 -10.81 -15.79 18.21
C PHE A 433 -9.36 -15.59 17.74
N MET A 434 -8.93 -14.34 17.53
CA MET A 434 -7.54 -14.03 17.11
C MET A 434 -6.54 -14.40 18.20
N SER A 435 -6.86 -14.21 19.47
CA SER A 435 -5.99 -14.57 20.58
C SER A 435 -5.76 -16.09 20.66
N LEU A 436 -6.80 -16.89 20.43
CA LEU A 436 -6.70 -18.34 20.40
C LEU A 436 -5.86 -18.81 19.21
N ALA A 437 -6.10 -18.25 18.01
CA ALA A 437 -5.34 -18.58 16.80
C ALA A 437 -3.85 -18.25 16.95
N ILE A 438 -3.50 -17.04 17.44
CA ILE A 438 -2.12 -16.62 17.66
C ILE A 438 -1.41 -17.51 18.69
N ARG A 439 -2.06 -17.85 19.81
CA ARG A 439 -1.51 -18.76 20.81
C ARG A 439 -1.23 -20.13 20.23
N THR A 440 -2.17 -20.68 19.46
CA THR A 440 -2.04 -22.01 18.85
C THR A 440 -0.90 -22.03 17.84
N VAL A 441 -0.83 -21.05 16.92
CA VAL A 441 0.24 -20.96 15.92
C VAL A 441 1.60 -20.77 16.60
N THR A 442 1.69 -19.87 17.58
CA THR A 442 2.96 -19.61 18.29
C THR A 442 3.43 -20.83 19.09
N SER A 443 2.54 -21.54 19.78
CA SER A 443 2.92 -22.77 20.50
C SER A 443 3.36 -23.88 19.56
N THR A 444 2.63 -24.10 18.46
CA THR A 444 2.99 -25.10 17.44
C THR A 444 4.33 -24.79 16.79
N PHE A 445 4.59 -23.52 16.47
CA PHE A 445 5.87 -23.11 15.90
C PHE A 445 7.05 -23.35 16.86
N LEU A 446 6.89 -22.99 18.15
CA LEU A 446 7.93 -23.22 19.17
C LEU A 446 8.19 -24.71 19.43
N ASP A 447 7.16 -25.54 19.34
CA ASP A 447 7.31 -26.99 19.52
C ASP A 447 7.98 -27.62 18.30
N LEU A 448 7.64 -27.18 17.08
CA LEU A 448 8.30 -27.59 15.83
C LEU A 448 9.78 -27.17 15.81
N ASP A 449 10.07 -25.94 16.22
CA ASP A 449 11.44 -25.41 16.28
C ASP A 449 12.32 -26.20 17.28
N ARG A 450 11.73 -26.61 18.42
CA ARG A 450 12.41 -27.50 19.37
C ARG A 450 12.63 -28.90 18.83
N GLN A 451 11.66 -29.40 18.07
CA GLN A 451 11.78 -30.71 17.44
C GLN A 451 12.90 -30.71 16.39
N LEU A 452 12.95 -29.69 15.53
CA LEU A 452 14.01 -29.50 14.54
C LEU A 452 15.40 -29.34 15.19
N ALA A 453 15.48 -28.58 16.28
CA ALA A 453 16.73 -28.47 17.03
C ALA A 453 17.20 -29.78 17.64
N ARG A 454 16.28 -30.61 18.17
CA ARG A 454 16.57 -31.96 18.65
C ARG A 454 17.02 -32.91 17.54
N GLU A 455 16.33 -32.90 16.41
CA GLU A 455 16.68 -33.73 15.25
C GLU A 455 18.07 -33.37 14.70
N HIS A 456 18.40 -32.06 14.66
CA HIS A 456 19.74 -31.62 14.27
C HIS A 456 20.81 -32.06 15.26
N GLN A 457 20.55 -31.94 16.56
CA GLN A 457 21.43 -32.40 17.64
C GLN A 457 21.64 -33.93 17.60
N GLN A 458 20.57 -34.69 17.36
CA GLN A 458 20.61 -36.12 17.17
C GLN A 458 21.48 -36.54 15.97
N SER A 459 21.23 -35.90 14.80
CA SER A 459 22.01 -36.18 13.59
C SER A 459 23.49 -35.89 13.79
N GLN A 460 23.83 -34.77 14.44
CA GLN A 460 25.20 -34.39 14.74
C GLN A 460 25.89 -35.34 15.72
N ALA A 461 25.16 -35.81 16.75
CA ALA A 461 25.69 -36.77 17.73
C ALA A 461 25.98 -38.13 17.09
N VAL A 462 25.06 -38.61 16.26
CA VAL A 462 25.22 -39.88 15.54
C VAL A 462 26.41 -39.82 14.57
N GLU A 463 26.49 -38.75 13.76
CA GLU A 463 27.60 -38.57 12.82
C GLU A 463 28.96 -38.50 13.53
N LEU A 464 29.05 -37.74 14.63
CA LEU A 464 30.27 -37.65 15.44
C LEU A 464 30.64 -39.01 16.06
N ALA A 465 29.65 -39.78 16.55
CA ALA A 465 29.87 -41.12 17.12
C ALA A 465 30.44 -42.07 16.07
N LEU A 466 29.76 -42.19 14.92
CA LEU A 466 30.19 -43.06 13.82
C LEU A 466 31.58 -42.67 13.28
N ARG A 467 31.83 -41.40 13.10
CA ARG A 467 33.12 -40.89 12.64
C ARG A 467 34.23 -41.15 13.65
N HIS A 468 33.97 -40.99 14.95
CA HIS A 468 34.97 -41.24 15.99
C HIS A 468 35.30 -42.71 16.12
N VAL A 469 34.28 -43.59 16.03
CA VAL A 469 34.49 -45.05 16.01
C VAL A 469 35.27 -45.49 14.76
N ALA A 470 34.99 -44.90 13.61
CA ALA A 470 35.70 -45.20 12.35
C ALA A 470 37.19 -44.78 12.40
N LEU A 471 37.51 -43.66 13.06
CA LEU A 471 38.87 -43.09 13.11
C LEU A 471 39.74 -43.71 14.24
N HIS A 472 39.12 -44.07 15.36
CA HIS A 472 39.85 -44.44 16.60
C HIS A 472 39.46 -45.80 17.16
N GLY A 473 38.38 -46.42 16.61
CA GLY A 473 37.93 -47.75 17.05
C GLY A 473 38.74 -48.90 16.40
N GLU A 474 38.99 -49.97 17.17
CA GLU A 474 39.56 -51.18 16.62
C GLU A 474 38.47 -52.08 16.00
N ARG A 475 38.48 -52.26 14.69
CA ARG A 475 37.49 -53.07 13.93
C ARG A 475 36.03 -52.68 14.20
N GLY A 476 35.76 -51.35 14.28
CA GLY A 476 34.42 -50.84 14.55
C GLY A 476 33.96 -50.92 16.00
N ARG A 477 34.87 -51.15 16.93
CA ARG A 477 34.59 -51.30 18.37
C ARG A 477 35.32 -50.22 19.18
N MET A 478 34.63 -49.61 20.14
CA MET A 478 35.18 -48.56 21.00
C MET A 478 34.54 -48.57 22.40
N PRO A 479 35.30 -48.28 23.49
CA PRO A 479 34.71 -48.09 24.81
C PRO A 479 33.62 -47.01 24.80
N TRP A 480 32.41 -47.40 25.30
CA TRP A 480 31.23 -46.52 25.19
C TRP A 480 31.29 -45.28 26.11
N LYS A 481 31.72 -45.46 27.37
CA LYS A 481 31.73 -44.36 28.35
C LYS A 481 32.59 -43.16 27.95
N PRO A 482 33.83 -43.31 27.46
CA PRO A 482 34.63 -42.20 26.98
C PRO A 482 34.03 -41.50 25.76
N LEU A 483 33.43 -42.28 24.84
CA LEU A 483 32.74 -41.72 23.67
C LEU A 483 31.52 -40.91 24.09
N LEU A 484 30.72 -41.41 25.03
CA LEU A 484 29.54 -40.72 25.54
C LEU A 484 29.91 -39.39 26.20
N ALA A 485 30.96 -39.34 27.01
CA ALA A 485 31.43 -38.10 27.62
C ALA A 485 31.88 -37.05 26.58
N MET A 486 32.63 -37.50 25.57
CA MET A 486 33.04 -36.63 24.46
C MET A 486 31.87 -36.09 23.63
N LEU A 487 30.86 -36.93 23.36
CA LEU A 487 29.65 -36.54 22.65
C LEU A 487 28.83 -35.53 23.47
N ALA A 488 28.66 -35.75 24.77
CA ALA A 488 27.97 -34.82 25.66
C ALA A 488 28.63 -33.45 25.69
N GLU A 489 29.97 -33.39 25.77
CA GLU A 489 30.73 -32.17 25.73
C GLU A 489 30.57 -31.42 24.38
N ARG A 490 30.58 -32.12 23.25
CA ARG A 490 30.53 -31.51 21.93
C ARG A 490 29.13 -31.15 21.45
N THR A 491 28.10 -31.87 21.86
CA THR A 491 26.72 -31.66 21.41
C THR A 491 25.86 -30.91 22.44
N GLY A 492 26.27 -30.90 23.71
CA GLY A 492 25.46 -30.35 24.81
C GLY A 492 24.21 -31.18 25.11
N ALA A 493 24.10 -32.39 24.57
CA ALA A 493 22.97 -33.30 24.81
C ALA A 493 23.16 -34.08 26.11
N SER A 494 22.03 -34.48 26.74
CA SER A 494 22.11 -35.35 27.93
C SER A 494 22.61 -36.74 27.56
N GLU A 495 23.27 -37.41 28.52
CA GLU A 495 23.73 -38.81 28.31
C GLU A 495 22.59 -39.75 27.93
N ALA A 496 21.39 -39.55 28.51
CA ALA A 496 20.22 -40.38 28.20
C ALA A 496 19.74 -40.19 26.75
N ASP A 497 19.73 -38.95 26.25
CA ASP A 497 19.39 -38.64 24.85
C ASP A 497 20.43 -39.27 23.90
N LEU A 498 21.73 -39.10 24.21
CA LEU A 498 22.83 -39.64 23.40
C LEU A 498 22.79 -41.15 23.30
N VAL A 499 22.54 -41.84 24.42
CA VAL A 499 22.34 -43.33 24.43
C VAL A 499 21.19 -43.71 23.51
N SER A 500 20.04 -43.04 23.66
CA SER A 500 18.84 -43.28 22.84
C SER A 500 19.09 -43.05 21.35
N TRP A 501 19.77 -41.95 21.01
CA TRP A 501 20.00 -41.57 19.60
C TRP A 501 21.02 -42.48 18.91
N VAL A 502 22.12 -42.78 19.58
CA VAL A 502 23.19 -43.62 19.00
C VAL A 502 22.71 -45.06 18.86
N LEU A 503 22.00 -45.60 19.87
CA LEU A 503 21.45 -46.94 19.80
C LEU A 503 20.24 -47.09 18.86
N GLY A 504 19.54 -46.00 18.60
CA GLY A 504 18.47 -45.95 17.59
C GLY A 504 18.98 -45.99 16.15
N THR A 505 20.31 -45.90 15.93
CA THR A 505 20.92 -45.95 14.61
C THR A 505 21.09 -47.37 14.12
N GLU A 506 20.66 -47.65 12.90
CA GLU A 506 20.76 -48.99 12.29
C GLU A 506 22.22 -49.41 12.18
N GLY A 507 22.51 -50.63 12.62
CA GLY A 507 23.87 -51.16 12.62
C GLY A 507 24.75 -50.75 13.82
N VAL A 508 24.20 -50.12 14.85
CA VAL A 508 24.91 -49.75 16.08
C VAL A 508 24.36 -50.54 17.28
N LEU A 509 25.22 -51.12 18.07
CA LEU A 509 24.82 -51.83 19.30
C LEU A 509 25.87 -51.67 20.39
N ILE A 510 25.48 -51.90 21.65
CA ILE A 510 26.40 -51.96 22.80
C ILE A 510 26.53 -53.40 23.28
N GLU A 511 27.77 -53.92 23.30
CA GLU A 511 28.14 -55.19 23.89
C GLU A 511 28.93 -54.95 25.19
N GLY A 512 28.25 -55.04 26.35
CA GLY A 512 28.86 -54.69 27.63
C GLY A 512 29.18 -53.19 27.74
N GLU A 513 30.46 -52.83 27.86
CA GLU A 513 30.93 -51.43 27.90
C GLU A 513 31.47 -50.95 26.55
N VAL A 514 31.23 -51.67 25.46
CA VAL A 514 31.79 -51.37 24.13
C VAL A 514 30.68 -51.10 23.14
N LEU A 515 30.78 -49.97 22.44
CA LEU A 515 29.96 -49.64 21.26
C LEU A 515 30.52 -50.40 20.05
N VAL A 516 29.65 -51.08 19.32
CA VAL A 516 29.96 -51.82 18.11
C VAL A 516 29.19 -51.25 16.95
N VAL A 517 29.89 -50.87 15.88
CA VAL A 517 29.29 -50.44 14.60
C VAL A 517 29.46 -51.63 13.64
N LEU A 518 28.34 -52.18 13.19
CA LEU A 518 28.31 -53.26 12.22
C LEU A 518 28.54 -52.69 10.82
N SER A 519 29.52 -53.18 10.11
CA SER A 519 29.88 -52.77 8.75
C SER A 519 28.86 -53.22 7.70
#